data_3f830068309d8ff4b7a4eecb46b55862
#
_entry.id   3f830068309d8ff4b7a4eecb46b55862
#
_cell.length_a   1.000
_cell.length_b   1.000
_cell.length_c   1.000
_cell.angle_alpha   90.00
_cell.angle_beta   90.00
_cell.angle_gamma   90.00
#
_symmetry.space_group_name_H-M   'P 1'
#
loop_
_entity.id
_entity.type
_entity.pdbx_description
1 polymer ?
#
loop_
_entity_poly.entity_id
_entity_poly.type
_entity_poly.pdbx_seq_one_letter_code
_entity_poly.pdbx_strand_id
1 'polypeptide(L)'
;MSLVHDLITRNRAGEPIGLPCFCTANEHVLRAVLAYAARTGFPTVIEATCNQVNQDGGYTGMTPRDFIVWLSGVADEAGVPMGQLILGGDHLGPNPWRSEPIEVAMENARELVRLYVEAGFTKIHLDASMACGGETNPNFTQIAERAADLGAVAETHAPDPARLLSI
;
A
#
# COMPACT_ATOMS: atom_id res chain seq x y z
N MET A 1 18.56 -5.56 6.86
CA MET A 1 18.25 -4.59 5.80
C MET A 1 17.11 -5.19 5.00
N SER A 2 16.04 -4.46 4.70
CA SER A 2 14.94 -5.03 3.91
C SER A 2 15.38 -5.25 2.46
N LEU A 3 14.75 -6.22 1.76
CA LEU A 3 15.00 -6.49 0.34
C LEU A 3 14.87 -5.22 -0.52
N VAL A 4 13.89 -4.38 -0.23
CA VAL A 4 13.67 -3.12 -0.97
C VAL A 4 14.85 -2.16 -0.82
N HIS A 5 15.43 -2.03 0.38
CA HIS A 5 16.62 -1.20 0.59
C HIS A 5 17.85 -1.71 -0.17
N ASP A 6 18.04 -3.05 -0.25
CA ASP A 6 19.10 -3.64 -1.05
C ASP A 6 18.92 -3.30 -2.54
N LEU A 7 17.72 -3.50 -3.06
CA LEU A 7 17.40 -3.16 -4.45
C LEU A 7 17.62 -1.67 -4.78
N ILE A 8 17.19 -0.77 -3.89
CA ILE A 8 17.42 0.68 -4.04
C ILE A 8 18.91 0.98 -4.06
N THR A 9 19.68 0.38 -3.16
CA THR A 9 21.14 0.61 -3.07
C THR A 9 21.83 0.15 -4.35
N ARG A 10 21.50 -1.02 -4.86
CA ARG A 10 22.06 -1.58 -6.10
C ARG A 10 21.67 -0.76 -7.35
N ASN A 11 20.40 -0.34 -7.42
CA ASN A 11 19.92 0.51 -8.50
C ASN A 11 20.68 1.86 -8.52
N ARG A 12 20.85 2.49 -7.34
CA ARG A 12 21.63 3.74 -7.20
C ARG A 12 23.12 3.56 -7.54
N ALA A 13 23.65 2.35 -7.40
CA ALA A 13 25.01 2.00 -7.82
C ALA A 13 25.12 1.74 -9.33
N GLY A 14 24.04 1.90 -10.10
CA GLY A 14 24.00 1.76 -11.56
C GLY A 14 23.66 0.34 -12.04
N GLU A 15 23.28 -0.58 -11.15
CA GLU A 15 22.79 -1.89 -11.56
C GLU A 15 21.39 -1.77 -12.17
N PRO A 16 21.14 -2.32 -13.39
CA PRO A 16 19.83 -2.24 -14.04
C PRO A 16 18.85 -3.24 -13.41
N ILE A 17 18.44 -2.95 -12.20
CA ILE A 17 17.53 -3.78 -11.40
C ILE A 17 16.27 -3.00 -11.04
N GLY A 18 15.13 -3.66 -11.03
CA GLY A 18 13.84 -3.12 -10.61
C GLY A 18 12.99 -4.19 -9.96
N LEU A 19 11.90 -3.76 -9.37
CA LEU A 19 10.94 -4.62 -8.69
C LEU A 19 9.56 -4.39 -9.32
N PRO A 20 8.92 -5.42 -9.90
CA PRO A 20 7.58 -5.27 -10.45
C PRO A 20 6.56 -5.09 -9.33
N CYS A 21 5.69 -4.08 -9.47
CA CYS A 21 4.58 -3.81 -8.58
C CYS A 21 3.27 -4.10 -9.30
N PHE A 22 2.38 -4.87 -8.66
CA PHE A 22 1.09 -5.24 -9.22
C PHE A 22 -0.02 -4.71 -8.31
N CYS A 23 -0.57 -3.55 -8.69
CA CYS A 23 -1.69 -2.94 -7.99
C CYS A 23 -3.00 -3.53 -8.52
N THR A 24 -3.49 -4.59 -7.89
CA THR A 24 -4.69 -5.30 -8.34
C THR A 24 -5.33 -6.12 -7.21
N ALA A 25 -6.66 -6.15 -7.20
CA ALA A 25 -7.47 -7.07 -6.40
C ALA A 25 -8.21 -8.08 -7.30
N ASN A 26 -7.81 -8.24 -8.57
CA ASN A 26 -8.39 -9.23 -9.46
C ASN A 26 -7.69 -10.58 -9.27
N GLU A 27 -8.46 -11.61 -8.88
CA GLU A 27 -7.94 -12.95 -8.58
C GLU A 27 -7.20 -13.59 -9.76
N HIS A 28 -7.71 -13.46 -10.98
CA HIS A 28 -7.06 -14.05 -12.15
C HIS A 28 -5.71 -13.42 -12.45
N VAL A 29 -5.59 -12.09 -12.28
CA VAL A 29 -4.31 -11.39 -12.41
C VAL A 29 -3.34 -11.82 -11.32
N LEU A 30 -3.80 -11.88 -10.06
CA LEU A 30 -2.97 -12.33 -8.94
C LEU A 30 -2.49 -13.77 -9.12
N ARG A 31 -3.34 -14.69 -9.56
CA ARG A 31 -2.95 -16.07 -9.86
C ARG A 31 -1.85 -16.14 -10.93
N ALA A 32 -1.94 -15.33 -11.98
CA ALA A 32 -0.89 -15.26 -13.02
C ALA A 32 0.43 -14.71 -12.47
N VAL A 33 0.37 -13.64 -11.66
CA VAL A 33 1.53 -13.03 -11.00
C VAL A 33 2.19 -14.01 -10.03
N LEU A 34 1.40 -14.68 -9.20
CA LEU A 34 1.90 -15.66 -8.22
C LEU A 34 2.50 -16.88 -8.91
N ALA A 35 1.89 -17.37 -10.01
CA ALA A 35 2.47 -18.44 -10.81
C ALA A 35 3.84 -18.06 -11.41
N TYR A 36 4.01 -16.81 -11.80
CA TYR A 36 5.32 -16.28 -12.22
C TYR A 36 6.30 -16.23 -11.04
N ALA A 37 5.89 -15.70 -9.90
CA ALA A 37 6.70 -15.62 -8.69
C ALA A 37 7.16 -17.02 -8.22
N ALA A 38 6.28 -18.02 -8.24
CA ALA A 38 6.60 -19.41 -7.91
C ALA A 38 7.69 -19.99 -8.80
N ARG A 39 7.62 -19.74 -10.12
CA ARG A 39 8.61 -20.27 -11.08
C ARG A 39 9.97 -19.60 -10.98
N THR A 40 10.01 -18.33 -10.66
CA THR A 40 11.24 -17.54 -10.72
C THR A 40 11.91 -17.36 -9.36
N GLY A 41 11.15 -17.55 -8.27
CA GLY A 41 11.60 -17.18 -6.93
C GLY A 41 11.78 -15.66 -6.75
N PHE A 42 11.37 -14.84 -7.74
CA PHE A 42 11.59 -13.40 -7.71
C PHE A 42 10.62 -12.71 -6.76
N PRO A 43 11.10 -11.80 -5.91
CA PRO A 43 10.24 -11.03 -5.02
C PRO A 43 9.25 -10.19 -5.81
N THR A 44 8.03 -10.09 -5.33
CA THR A 44 6.94 -9.44 -6.04
C THR A 44 6.18 -8.52 -5.10
N VAL A 45 5.90 -7.29 -5.53
CA VAL A 45 5.04 -6.36 -4.80
C VAL A 45 3.60 -6.58 -5.24
N ILE A 46 2.72 -6.85 -4.28
CA ILE A 46 1.26 -6.87 -4.46
C ILE A 46 0.68 -5.68 -3.72
N GLU A 47 -0.09 -4.87 -4.42
CA GLU A 47 -0.61 -3.62 -3.90
C GLU A 47 -2.13 -3.55 -4.02
N ALA A 48 -2.74 -2.80 -3.10
CA ALA A 48 -4.14 -2.41 -3.18
C ALA A 48 -4.28 -0.90 -2.94
N THR A 49 -5.15 -0.25 -3.72
CA THR A 49 -5.47 1.17 -3.52
C THR A 49 -6.50 1.37 -2.41
N CYS A 50 -6.59 2.59 -1.89
CA CYS A 50 -7.63 2.99 -0.94
C CYS A 50 -9.07 2.80 -1.47
N ASN A 51 -9.26 2.81 -2.78
CA ASN A 51 -10.59 2.55 -3.38
C ASN A 51 -10.90 1.06 -3.48
N GLN A 52 -9.88 0.22 -3.60
CA GLN A 52 -10.04 -1.24 -3.65
C GLN A 52 -10.33 -1.82 -2.29
N VAL A 53 -9.56 -1.40 -1.29
CA VAL A 53 -9.52 -1.97 0.05
C VAL A 53 -9.43 -0.82 1.06
N ASN A 54 -10.36 -0.73 1.99
CA ASN A 54 -10.35 0.26 3.07
C ASN A 54 -11.18 -0.23 4.26
N GLN A 55 -11.30 0.57 5.32
CA GLN A 55 -12.08 0.23 6.51
C GLN A 55 -13.55 -0.06 6.24
N ASP A 56 -14.12 0.53 5.18
CA ASP A 56 -15.50 0.35 4.76
C ASP A 56 -15.66 -0.80 3.74
N GLY A 57 -14.56 -1.48 3.39
CA GLY A 57 -14.50 -2.58 2.43
C GLY A 57 -14.09 -2.17 1.00
N GLY A 58 -14.07 -0.88 0.67
CA GLY A 58 -13.81 -0.43 -0.70
C GLY A 58 -14.77 -1.06 -1.72
N TYR A 59 -14.40 -1.08 -3.01
CA TYR A 59 -15.24 -1.75 -4.00
C TYR A 59 -15.08 -3.28 -4.03
N THR A 60 -14.10 -3.84 -3.32
CA THR A 60 -13.89 -5.29 -3.22
C THR A 60 -14.68 -5.94 -2.09
N GLY A 61 -15.18 -5.14 -1.15
CA GLY A 61 -15.81 -5.62 0.10
C GLY A 61 -14.78 -6.07 1.16
N MET A 62 -13.48 -5.77 0.98
CA MET A 62 -12.42 -6.22 1.86
C MET A 62 -11.80 -5.08 2.67
N THR A 63 -11.61 -5.31 3.97
CA THR A 63 -10.70 -4.52 4.79
C THR A 63 -9.24 -4.89 4.48
N PRO A 64 -8.23 -4.09 4.90
CA PRO A 64 -6.82 -4.44 4.72
C PRO A 64 -6.47 -5.84 5.27
N ARG A 65 -7.06 -6.23 6.39
CA ARG A 65 -6.87 -7.56 6.98
C ARG A 65 -7.50 -8.66 6.13
N ASP A 66 -8.71 -8.45 5.63
CA ASP A 66 -9.40 -9.41 4.77
C ASP A 66 -8.63 -9.64 3.47
N PHE A 67 -8.09 -8.57 2.88
CA PHE A 67 -7.26 -8.66 1.68
C PHE A 67 -6.04 -9.55 1.90
N ILE A 68 -5.34 -9.40 3.03
CA ILE A 68 -4.17 -10.24 3.34
C ILE A 68 -4.57 -11.71 3.55
N VAL A 69 -5.67 -11.96 4.25
CA VAL A 69 -6.17 -13.34 4.47
C VAL A 69 -6.52 -13.98 3.13
N TRP A 70 -7.24 -13.27 2.27
CA TRP A 70 -7.59 -13.73 0.94
C TRP A 70 -6.35 -13.96 0.06
N LEU A 71 -5.42 -13.00 0.02
CA LEU A 71 -4.17 -13.12 -0.74
C LEU A 71 -3.32 -14.31 -0.27
N SER A 72 -3.25 -14.54 1.05
CA SER A 72 -2.54 -15.68 1.61
C SER A 72 -3.09 -17.00 1.08
N GLY A 73 -4.42 -17.14 1.02
CA GLY A 73 -5.05 -18.35 0.43
C GLY A 73 -4.67 -18.55 -1.04
N VAL A 74 -4.70 -17.48 -1.85
CA VAL A 74 -4.32 -17.55 -3.27
C VAL A 74 -2.81 -17.84 -3.43
N ALA A 75 -1.96 -17.31 -2.56
CA ALA A 75 -0.52 -17.55 -2.56
C ALA A 75 -0.19 -19.00 -2.16
N ASP A 76 -0.87 -19.55 -1.15
CA ASP A 76 -0.72 -20.93 -0.71
C ASP A 76 -1.09 -21.92 -1.83
N GLU A 77 -2.19 -21.68 -2.55
CA GLU A 77 -2.59 -22.47 -3.71
C GLU A 77 -1.56 -22.41 -4.85
N ALA A 78 -0.87 -21.27 -5.01
CA ALA A 78 0.19 -21.09 -6.00
C ALA A 78 1.56 -21.61 -5.53
N GLY A 79 1.70 -22.06 -4.28
CA GLY A 79 2.96 -22.50 -3.69
C GLY A 79 3.95 -21.37 -3.44
N VAL A 80 3.48 -20.13 -3.23
CA VAL A 80 4.30 -18.94 -2.97
C VAL A 80 4.23 -18.58 -1.49
N PRO A 81 5.34 -18.64 -0.74
CA PRO A 81 5.34 -18.23 0.65
C PRO A 81 5.10 -16.71 0.76
N MET A 82 4.28 -16.27 1.71
CA MET A 82 4.00 -14.85 1.94
C MET A 82 5.27 -14.02 2.18
N GLY A 83 6.34 -14.60 2.71
CA GLY A 83 7.64 -13.94 2.88
C GLY A 83 8.35 -13.57 1.57
N GLN A 84 7.93 -14.11 0.43
CA GLN A 84 8.40 -13.73 -0.91
C GLN A 84 7.65 -12.51 -1.45
N LEU A 85 6.49 -12.17 -0.86
CA LEU A 85 5.66 -11.05 -1.27
C LEU A 85 6.00 -9.81 -0.43
N ILE A 86 5.96 -8.66 -1.09
CA ILE A 86 5.98 -7.35 -0.45
C ILE A 86 4.56 -6.80 -0.57
N LEU A 87 3.93 -6.52 0.57
CA LEU A 87 2.57 -6.01 0.60
C LEU A 87 2.59 -4.48 0.56
N GLY A 88 1.90 -3.90 -0.41
CA GLY A 88 1.87 -2.47 -0.65
C GLY A 88 0.47 -1.87 -0.57
N GLY A 89 0.37 -0.72 0.12
CA GLY A 89 -0.74 0.21 -0.06
C GLY A 89 -0.37 1.21 -1.14
N ASP A 90 -1.26 1.41 -2.09
CA ASP A 90 -1.03 2.29 -3.23
C ASP A 90 -2.02 3.46 -3.23
N HIS A 91 -1.52 4.69 -3.34
CA HIS A 91 -2.29 5.93 -3.26
C HIS A 91 -3.19 5.98 -2.01
N LEU A 92 -2.63 5.65 -0.83
CA LEU A 92 -3.37 5.76 0.42
C LEU A 92 -3.55 7.22 0.80
N GLY A 93 -4.80 7.62 1.01
CA GLY A 93 -5.14 9.00 1.30
C GLY A 93 -6.65 9.23 1.35
N PRO A 94 -7.10 10.50 1.37
CA PRO A 94 -8.49 10.86 1.59
C PRO A 94 -9.43 10.60 0.41
N ASN A 95 -8.94 10.10 -0.73
CA ASN A 95 -9.70 9.99 -1.98
C ASN A 95 -11.08 9.28 -1.87
N PRO A 96 -11.26 8.18 -1.11
CA PRO A 96 -12.57 7.54 -0.97
C PRO A 96 -13.61 8.45 -0.32
N TRP A 97 -13.17 9.39 0.52
CA TRP A 97 -14.00 10.33 1.28
C TRP A 97 -13.87 11.77 0.81
N ARG A 98 -13.40 12.00 -0.42
CA ARG A 98 -13.13 13.34 -0.95
C ARG A 98 -14.37 14.25 -1.07
N SER A 99 -15.57 13.70 -0.98
CA SER A 99 -16.82 14.50 -0.92
C SER A 99 -17.08 15.11 0.46
N GLU A 100 -16.42 14.58 1.50
CA GLU A 100 -16.52 15.06 2.88
C GLU A 100 -15.61 16.27 3.12
N PRO A 101 -15.88 17.07 4.18
CA PRO A 101 -14.94 18.10 4.64
C PRO A 101 -13.54 17.52 4.86
N ILE A 102 -12.50 18.34 4.62
CA ILE A 102 -11.11 17.88 4.67
C ILE A 102 -10.73 17.23 6.00
N GLU A 103 -11.23 17.75 7.12
CA GLU A 103 -10.96 17.22 8.46
C GLU A 103 -11.49 15.78 8.60
N VAL A 104 -12.70 15.52 8.08
CA VAL A 104 -13.32 14.19 8.08
C VAL A 104 -12.61 13.25 7.12
N ALA A 105 -12.29 13.72 5.91
CA ALA A 105 -11.59 12.91 4.92
C ALA A 105 -10.18 12.52 5.40
N MET A 106 -9.45 13.42 6.04
CA MET A 106 -8.13 13.14 6.61
C MET A 106 -8.18 12.24 7.83
N GLU A 107 -9.21 12.34 8.68
CA GLU A 107 -9.39 11.40 9.80
C GLU A 107 -9.59 9.97 9.27
N ASN A 108 -10.44 9.79 8.26
CA ASN A 108 -10.61 8.50 7.60
C ASN A 108 -9.33 8.01 6.92
N ALA A 109 -8.53 8.92 6.35
CA ALA A 109 -7.24 8.56 5.74
C ALA A 109 -6.21 8.09 6.77
N ARG A 110 -6.17 8.71 7.97
CA ARG A 110 -5.32 8.24 9.09
C ARG A 110 -5.72 6.83 9.53
N GLU A 111 -7.02 6.60 9.71
CA GLU A 111 -7.53 5.28 10.06
C GLU A 111 -7.18 4.24 9.00
N LEU A 112 -7.35 4.57 7.72
CA LEU A 112 -6.95 3.72 6.60
C LEU A 112 -5.47 3.31 6.69
N VAL A 113 -4.57 4.29 6.82
CA VAL A 113 -3.12 4.05 6.89
C VAL A 113 -2.77 3.19 8.10
N ARG A 114 -3.35 3.48 9.26
CA ARG A 114 -3.19 2.68 10.48
C ARG A 114 -3.55 1.21 10.22
N LEU A 115 -4.72 0.95 9.65
CA LEU A 115 -5.20 -0.41 9.37
C LEU A 115 -4.32 -1.16 8.35
N TYR A 116 -3.77 -0.46 7.35
CA TYR A 116 -2.85 -1.08 6.41
C TYR A 116 -1.56 -1.55 7.10
N VAL A 117 -0.91 -0.70 7.88
CA VAL A 117 0.35 -1.08 8.55
C VAL A 117 0.12 -2.13 9.64
N GLU A 118 -0.96 -2.05 10.41
CA GLU A 118 -1.33 -3.06 11.41
C GLU A 118 -1.67 -4.40 10.78
N ALA A 119 -2.24 -4.42 9.57
CA ALA A 119 -2.48 -5.64 8.82
C ALA A 119 -1.19 -6.28 8.26
N GLY A 120 -0.07 -5.56 8.23
CA GLY A 120 1.23 -6.07 7.80
C GLY A 120 1.69 -5.59 6.42
N PHE A 121 1.06 -4.56 5.86
CA PHE A 121 1.59 -3.89 4.67
C PHE A 121 2.87 -3.14 5.03
N THR A 122 3.91 -3.31 4.22
CA THR A 122 5.25 -2.76 4.50
C THR A 122 5.71 -1.71 3.50
N LYS A 123 5.07 -1.63 2.33
CA LYS A 123 5.25 -0.51 1.39
C LYS A 123 4.00 0.36 1.43
N ILE A 124 4.13 1.63 1.79
CA ILE A 124 3.02 2.58 1.92
C ILE A 124 3.28 3.76 1.00
N HIS A 125 2.50 3.85 -0.08
CA HIS A 125 2.49 4.99 -0.99
C HIS A 125 1.33 5.91 -0.60
N LEU A 126 1.66 7.15 -0.22
CA LEU A 126 0.71 8.15 0.25
C LEU A 126 0.33 9.10 -0.88
N ASP A 127 -0.95 9.40 -1.00
CA ASP A 127 -1.46 10.43 -1.90
C ASP A 127 -2.53 11.29 -1.21
N ALA A 128 -2.15 12.52 -0.88
CA ALA A 128 -3.02 13.53 -0.29
C ALA A 128 -3.19 14.77 -1.19
N SER A 129 -3.00 14.59 -2.51
CA SER A 129 -2.96 15.67 -3.50
C SER A 129 -4.34 16.19 -3.92
N MET A 130 -5.43 15.42 -3.68
CA MET A 130 -6.76 15.82 -4.11
C MET A 130 -7.42 16.84 -3.17
N ALA A 131 -8.27 17.69 -3.76
CA ALA A 131 -9.17 18.54 -2.99
C ALA A 131 -10.30 17.72 -2.38
N CYS A 132 -10.68 18.04 -1.14
CA CYS A 132 -11.83 17.49 -0.45
C CYS A 132 -12.99 18.47 -0.40
N GLY A 133 -14.14 18.07 0.14
CA GLY A 133 -15.36 18.85 0.13
C GLY A 133 -15.20 20.26 0.68
N GLY A 134 -15.58 21.24 -0.11
CA GLY A 134 -15.50 22.66 0.22
C GLY A 134 -14.12 23.30 0.04
N GLU A 135 -13.12 22.56 -0.40
CA GLU A 135 -11.78 23.09 -0.66
C GLU A 135 -11.61 23.58 -2.10
N THR A 136 -10.71 24.56 -2.26
CA THR A 136 -10.00 24.77 -3.53
C THR A 136 -8.87 23.75 -3.65
N ASN A 137 -8.27 23.60 -4.85
CA ASN A 137 -7.10 22.72 -5.00
C ASN A 137 -6.02 23.03 -3.97
N PRO A 138 -5.57 22.05 -3.20
CA PRO A 138 -4.54 22.29 -2.18
C PRO A 138 -3.23 22.73 -2.83
N ASN A 139 -2.52 23.62 -2.18
CA ASN A 139 -1.18 24.02 -2.61
C ASN A 139 -0.14 22.98 -2.16
N PHE A 140 1.08 23.11 -2.68
CA PHE A 140 2.16 22.15 -2.42
C PHE A 140 2.48 21.96 -0.92
N THR A 141 2.42 23.04 -0.12
CA THR A 141 2.66 22.96 1.33
C THR A 141 1.58 22.14 2.03
N GLN A 142 0.32 22.39 1.71
CA GLN A 142 -0.79 21.63 2.28
C GLN A 142 -0.72 20.14 1.92
N ILE A 143 -0.35 19.81 0.67
CA ILE A 143 -0.14 18.41 0.25
C ILE A 143 0.99 17.77 1.07
N ALA A 144 2.12 18.48 1.22
CA ALA A 144 3.25 17.95 1.98
C ALA A 144 2.93 17.76 3.48
N GLU A 145 2.20 18.69 4.08
CA GLU A 145 1.74 18.57 5.47
C GLU A 145 0.82 17.37 5.69
N ARG A 146 -0.13 17.16 4.79
CA ARG A 146 -1.04 15.99 4.82
C ARG A 146 -0.27 14.68 4.63
N ALA A 147 0.65 14.63 3.68
CA ALA A 147 1.47 13.46 3.46
C ALA A 147 2.36 13.14 4.67
N ALA A 148 2.95 14.17 5.30
CA ALA A 148 3.74 14.02 6.52
C ALA A 148 2.90 13.51 7.70
N ASP A 149 1.67 14.01 7.86
CA ASP A 149 0.72 13.54 8.87
C ASP A 149 0.40 12.04 8.69
N LEU A 150 0.05 11.62 7.49
CA LEU A 150 -0.20 10.22 7.17
C LEU A 150 1.05 9.34 7.32
N GLY A 151 2.22 9.87 6.96
CA GLY A 151 3.51 9.20 7.16
C GLY A 151 3.81 8.94 8.64
N ALA A 152 3.56 9.93 9.49
CA ALA A 152 3.71 9.79 10.94
C ALA A 152 2.78 8.71 11.53
N VAL A 153 1.54 8.60 11.02
CA VAL A 153 0.63 7.51 11.39
C VAL A 153 1.22 6.16 11.00
N ALA A 154 1.71 6.01 9.77
CA ALA A 154 2.32 4.77 9.31
C ALA A 154 3.51 4.34 10.20
N GLU A 155 4.42 5.26 10.49
CA GLU A 155 5.60 5.01 11.32
C GLU A 155 5.23 4.65 12.77
N THR A 156 4.22 5.30 13.33
CA THR A 156 3.79 5.08 14.72
C THR A 156 3.13 3.71 14.90
N HIS A 157 2.37 3.25 13.93
CA HIS A 157 1.55 2.04 14.03
C HIS A 157 2.14 0.80 13.33
N ALA A 158 3.24 0.95 12.58
CA ALA A 158 3.89 -0.19 11.96
C ALA A 158 4.42 -1.18 13.02
N PRO A 159 4.07 -2.47 12.96
CA PRO A 159 4.57 -3.49 13.90
C PRO A 159 6.09 -3.62 13.87
N ASP A 160 6.72 -3.35 12.76
CA ASP A 160 8.18 -3.30 12.58
C ASP A 160 8.54 -2.08 11.69
N PRO A 161 8.76 -0.90 12.30
CA PRO A 161 9.10 0.31 11.54
C PRO A 161 10.36 0.18 10.68
N ALA A 162 11.30 -0.71 11.04
CA ALA A 162 12.52 -0.93 10.27
C ALA A 162 12.26 -1.61 8.91
N ARG A 163 11.09 -2.22 8.73
CA ARG A 163 10.65 -2.84 7.46
C ARG A 163 9.73 -1.93 6.65
N LEU A 164 9.24 -0.86 7.24
CA LEU A 164 8.35 0.06 6.56
C LEU A 164 9.10 0.86 5.49
N LEU A 165 8.51 0.97 4.32
CA LEU A 165 8.88 1.90 3.25
C LEU A 165 7.68 2.81 3.00
N SER A 166 7.76 4.05 3.46
CA SER A 166 6.77 5.11 3.21
C SER A 166 7.30 6.04 2.12
N ILE A 167 6.48 6.30 1.09
CA ILE A 167 6.78 7.18 -0.06
C ILE A 167 5.55 8.00 -0.45
#